data_0e4f665e51606630a50dea73ba97b1bb
#
_entry.id   0e4f665e51606630a50dea73ba97b1bb
#
_cell.length_a   1.000
_cell.length_b   1.000
_cell.length_c   1.000
_cell.angle_alpha   90.00
_cell.angle_beta   90.00
_cell.angle_gamma   90.00
#
_symmetry.space_group_name_H-M   'P 1'
#
loop_
_entity.id
_entity.type
_entity.pdbx_description
1 polymer ?
#
loop_
_entity_poly.entity_id
_entity_poly.type
_entity_poly.pdbx_seq_one_letter_code
_entity_poly.pdbx_strand_id
1 'polypeptide(L)'
;QFEAGSPVAVILASGDLTLGGVGTITRREGDRILAFGHPMLGSGSVELPIGSAEIVDVVSSYQTSFKLSNIGEVAGTLWQDSTPGIQGELGRIPYMIPISINSNAGIQNPISGKIAEHRQLTPSMALVYAAQAILTSKEGPDGSTIQGSMKLSLEDHEAPLELKRSGVGFGGAIDILFSFAEVVDLVLNGSQEFPRIAGIQFNFQTENREMSQILHSLRLSSARIQPGESVQLTITTRDRSGKAILHEVEVPLPPAPAGSSFTLFVADANALRSYDGIAKNDPSRPL
;
A
#
# COMPACT_ATOMS: atom_id res chain seq x y z
N GLN A 1 8.27 -22.64 -24.19
CA GLN A 1 7.34 -23.46 -24.99
C GLN A 1 6.12 -23.77 -24.09
N PHE A 2 4.93 -23.53 -24.60
CA PHE A 2 3.68 -23.71 -23.86
C PHE A 2 2.94 -24.95 -24.39
N GLU A 3 3.46 -26.13 -24.08
CA GLU A 3 2.85 -27.40 -24.46
C GLU A 3 2.20 -28.08 -23.28
N ALA A 4 1.31 -29.06 -23.50
CA ALA A 4 0.78 -29.87 -22.41
C ALA A 4 1.92 -30.53 -21.63
N GLY A 5 1.88 -30.44 -20.30
CA GLY A 5 2.95 -30.86 -19.41
C GLY A 5 4.01 -29.79 -19.10
N SER A 6 4.08 -28.70 -19.88
CA SER A 6 5.02 -27.61 -19.60
C SER A 6 4.61 -26.77 -18.39
N PRO A 7 5.57 -26.19 -17.66
CA PRO A 7 5.26 -25.23 -16.59
C PRO A 7 4.75 -23.92 -17.17
N VAL A 8 3.84 -23.28 -16.47
CA VAL A 8 3.31 -21.95 -16.75
C VAL A 8 3.17 -21.16 -15.44
N ALA A 9 3.55 -19.89 -15.47
CA ALA A 9 3.41 -18.99 -14.35
C ALA A 9 2.20 -18.07 -14.54
N VAL A 10 1.47 -17.80 -13.47
CA VAL A 10 0.62 -16.61 -13.33
C VAL A 10 1.44 -15.57 -12.62
N ILE A 11 1.68 -14.43 -13.26
CA ILE A 11 2.63 -13.41 -12.82
C ILE A 11 1.86 -12.31 -12.11
N LEU A 12 2.17 -12.08 -10.84
CA LEU A 12 1.55 -11.02 -10.03
C LEU A 12 2.41 -9.76 -10.00
N ALA A 13 3.72 -9.93 -10.08
CA ALA A 13 4.69 -8.86 -10.21
C ALA A 13 5.87 -9.28 -11.08
N SER A 14 6.46 -8.31 -11.78
CA SER A 14 7.63 -8.50 -12.64
C SER A 14 8.55 -7.29 -12.56
N GLY A 15 9.81 -7.46 -12.95
CA GLY A 15 10.86 -6.45 -12.89
C GLY A 15 11.89 -6.81 -11.81
N ASP A 16 12.33 -5.83 -11.00
CA ASP A 16 13.30 -6.08 -9.93
C ASP A 16 12.76 -7.01 -8.84
N LEU A 17 11.45 -7.12 -8.71
CA LEU A 17 10.77 -8.12 -7.90
C LEU A 17 9.85 -8.93 -8.80
N THR A 18 10.03 -10.26 -8.79
CA THR A 18 9.15 -11.19 -9.50
C THR A 18 8.35 -12.03 -8.51
N LEU A 19 7.03 -12.00 -8.64
CA LEU A 19 6.10 -12.78 -7.83
C LEU A 19 5.08 -13.46 -8.73
N GLY A 20 4.73 -14.71 -8.41
CA GLY A 20 3.71 -15.45 -9.16
C GLY A 20 3.52 -16.86 -8.65
N GLY A 21 2.50 -17.51 -9.19
CA GLY A 21 2.21 -18.94 -8.95
C GLY A 21 2.57 -19.76 -10.17
N VAL A 22 3.21 -20.92 -9.99
CA VAL A 22 3.62 -21.81 -11.08
C VAL A 22 2.84 -23.10 -11.04
N GLY A 23 2.21 -23.44 -12.16
CA GLY A 23 1.49 -24.69 -12.37
C GLY A 23 1.93 -25.39 -13.63
N THR A 24 1.09 -26.29 -14.12
CA THR A 24 1.35 -27.10 -15.31
C THR A 24 0.23 -26.92 -16.32
N ILE A 25 0.57 -26.79 -17.58
CA ILE A 25 -0.38 -26.76 -18.70
C ILE A 25 -0.98 -28.15 -18.85
N THR A 26 -2.29 -28.25 -18.76
CA THR A 26 -3.04 -29.50 -18.96
C THR A 26 -3.32 -29.73 -20.45
N ARG A 27 -3.68 -28.65 -21.16
CA ARG A 27 -4.05 -28.71 -22.59
C ARG A 27 -3.74 -27.38 -23.28
N ARG A 28 -3.37 -27.46 -24.56
CA ARG A 28 -3.24 -26.31 -25.48
C ARG A 28 -4.05 -26.54 -26.74
N GLU A 29 -4.77 -25.52 -27.18
CA GLU A 29 -5.48 -25.48 -28.45
C GLU A 29 -5.21 -24.14 -29.14
N GLY A 30 -4.33 -24.14 -30.13
CA GLY A 30 -3.84 -22.90 -30.74
C GLY A 30 -3.17 -22.01 -29.69
N ASP A 31 -3.71 -20.81 -29.45
CA ASP A 31 -3.21 -19.88 -28.45
C ASP A 31 -3.91 -20.01 -27.08
N ARG A 32 -4.95 -20.85 -26.98
CA ARG A 32 -5.65 -21.11 -25.71
C ARG A 32 -4.97 -22.20 -24.92
N ILE A 33 -4.82 -21.97 -23.61
CA ILE A 33 -4.27 -22.94 -22.67
C ILE A 33 -5.24 -23.17 -21.52
N LEU A 34 -5.26 -24.42 -21.06
CA LEU A 34 -5.89 -24.86 -19.81
C LEU A 34 -4.78 -25.34 -18.88
N ALA A 35 -4.75 -24.88 -17.65
CA ALA A 35 -3.65 -25.20 -16.76
C ALA A 35 -4.10 -25.31 -15.29
N PHE A 36 -3.19 -25.71 -14.41
CA PHE A 36 -3.24 -25.87 -12.98
C PHE A 36 -4.07 -27.10 -12.52
N GLY A 37 -5.26 -27.33 -13.07
CA GLY A 37 -6.18 -28.38 -12.59
C GLY A 37 -6.89 -28.03 -11.28
N HIS A 38 -6.77 -26.79 -10.83
CA HIS A 38 -7.44 -26.20 -9.68
C HIS A 38 -7.48 -24.69 -9.89
N PRO A 39 -8.31 -23.93 -9.17
CA PRO A 39 -8.29 -22.46 -9.26
C PRO A 39 -6.99 -21.91 -8.67
N MET A 40 -6.56 -20.76 -9.14
CA MET A 40 -5.50 -19.99 -8.51
C MET A 40 -6.02 -19.21 -7.30
N LEU A 41 -7.09 -18.45 -7.51
CA LEU A 41 -7.77 -17.62 -6.52
C LEU A 41 -9.28 -17.88 -6.48
N GLY A 42 -9.83 -18.51 -7.54
CA GLY A 42 -11.26 -18.70 -7.71
C GLY A 42 -12.01 -17.40 -8.04
N SER A 43 -11.33 -16.45 -8.66
CA SER A 43 -11.86 -15.10 -8.92
C SER A 43 -12.80 -15.01 -10.12
N GLY A 44 -13.02 -16.09 -10.86
CA GLY A 44 -13.87 -16.10 -12.04
C GLY A 44 -13.20 -15.41 -13.25
N SER A 45 -13.86 -14.41 -13.82
CA SER A 45 -13.30 -13.63 -14.93
C SER A 45 -12.23 -12.66 -14.41
N VAL A 46 -11.03 -12.74 -14.98
CA VAL A 46 -9.86 -11.96 -14.57
C VAL A 46 -9.02 -11.57 -15.79
N GLU A 47 -8.07 -10.65 -15.62
CA GLU A 47 -7.02 -10.36 -16.61
C GLU A 47 -5.66 -10.37 -15.89
N LEU A 48 -5.08 -11.56 -15.71
CA LEU A 48 -3.78 -11.71 -15.06
C LEU A 48 -2.72 -12.15 -16.07
N PRO A 49 -1.48 -11.62 -15.95
CA PRO A 49 -0.39 -12.02 -16.83
C PRO A 49 -0.03 -13.50 -16.64
N ILE A 50 0.16 -14.21 -17.73
CA ILE A 50 0.79 -15.53 -17.73
C ILE A 50 2.11 -15.49 -18.48
N GLY A 51 3.05 -16.31 -18.03
CA GLY A 51 4.39 -16.38 -18.62
C GLY A 51 4.99 -17.78 -18.56
N SER A 52 6.17 -17.90 -19.15
CA SER A 52 6.93 -19.13 -19.04
C SER A 52 7.43 -19.33 -17.61
N ALA A 53 7.73 -20.57 -17.28
CA ALA A 53 8.42 -20.91 -16.03
C ALA A 53 9.45 -22.02 -16.31
N GLU A 54 10.52 -22.02 -15.53
CA GLU A 54 11.54 -23.06 -15.53
C GLU A 54 11.57 -23.69 -14.14
N ILE A 55 11.36 -24.99 -14.07
CA ILE A 55 11.44 -25.72 -12.81
C ILE A 55 12.89 -25.98 -12.49
N VAL A 56 13.36 -25.41 -11.38
CA VAL A 56 14.72 -25.59 -10.85
C VAL A 56 14.80 -26.87 -10.05
N ASP A 57 13.79 -27.11 -9.18
CA ASP A 57 13.74 -28.28 -8.32
C ASP A 57 12.30 -28.53 -7.83
N VAL A 58 12.08 -29.71 -7.25
CA VAL A 58 10.84 -30.07 -6.58
C VAL A 58 11.14 -30.39 -5.11
N VAL A 59 10.68 -29.51 -4.23
CA VAL A 59 10.83 -29.73 -2.79
C VAL A 59 9.75 -30.70 -2.34
N SER A 60 10.19 -31.93 -2.02
CA SER A 60 9.31 -32.98 -1.56
C SER A 60 8.91 -32.77 -0.09
N SER A 61 7.63 -32.89 0.22
CA SER A 61 7.11 -32.82 1.57
C SER A 61 5.98 -33.85 1.76
N TYR A 62 5.86 -34.41 2.94
CA TYR A 62 4.75 -35.32 3.28
C TYR A 62 3.38 -34.64 3.27
N GLN A 63 3.33 -33.30 3.47
CA GLN A 63 2.07 -32.55 3.49
C GLN A 63 1.80 -31.92 2.14
N THR A 64 2.74 -31.14 1.61
CA THR A 64 2.57 -30.41 0.35
C THR A 64 3.92 -30.25 -0.33
N SER A 65 4.14 -30.95 -1.43
CA SER A 65 5.32 -30.73 -2.29
C SER A 65 5.12 -29.47 -3.12
N PHE A 66 6.18 -28.70 -3.35
CA PHE A 66 6.12 -27.52 -4.20
C PHE A 66 7.30 -27.48 -5.18
N LYS A 67 7.07 -26.77 -6.29
CA LYS A 67 8.07 -26.54 -7.32
C LYS A 67 8.83 -25.27 -7.03
N LEU A 68 10.15 -25.34 -6.91
CA LEU A 68 11.03 -24.20 -6.97
C LEU A 68 11.25 -23.84 -8.44
N SER A 69 10.96 -22.60 -8.84
CA SER A 69 10.94 -22.24 -10.24
C SER A 69 11.37 -20.80 -10.48
N ASN A 70 11.99 -20.56 -11.63
CA ASN A 70 12.20 -19.24 -12.17
C ASN A 70 11.00 -18.86 -13.04
N ILE A 71 10.44 -17.68 -12.84
CA ILE A 71 9.35 -17.11 -13.64
C ILE A 71 9.98 -16.29 -14.77
N GLY A 72 9.56 -16.56 -16.00
CA GLY A 72 10.02 -15.86 -17.18
C GLY A 72 9.13 -14.66 -17.55
N GLU A 73 9.25 -14.24 -18.81
CA GLU A 73 8.53 -13.07 -19.31
C GLU A 73 7.04 -13.34 -19.51
N VAL A 74 6.25 -12.25 -19.48
CA VAL A 74 4.81 -12.30 -19.79
C VAL A 74 4.62 -12.69 -21.26
N ALA A 75 3.81 -13.70 -21.49
CA ALA A 75 3.55 -14.26 -22.81
C ALA A 75 2.06 -14.31 -23.20
N GLY A 76 1.16 -14.00 -22.25
CA GLY A 76 -0.27 -14.06 -22.48
C GLY A 76 -1.08 -13.57 -21.29
N THR A 77 -2.39 -13.79 -21.38
CA THR A 77 -3.38 -13.38 -20.35
C THR A 77 -4.14 -14.60 -19.86
N LEU A 78 -4.22 -14.78 -18.56
CA LEU A 78 -5.23 -15.58 -17.90
C LEU A 78 -6.53 -14.78 -17.87
N TRP A 79 -7.59 -15.31 -18.44
CA TRP A 79 -8.89 -14.62 -18.52
C TRP A 79 -9.99 -15.29 -17.71
N GLN A 80 -9.79 -16.55 -17.27
CA GLN A 80 -10.73 -17.26 -16.44
C GLN A 80 -10.00 -18.08 -15.36
N ASP A 81 -10.39 -17.88 -14.10
CA ASP A 81 -9.92 -18.61 -12.94
C ASP A 81 -11.13 -19.29 -12.25
N SER A 82 -11.28 -20.58 -12.45
CA SER A 82 -12.45 -21.35 -12.00
C SER A 82 -12.07 -22.68 -11.35
N THR A 83 -13.02 -23.32 -10.70
CA THR A 83 -12.80 -24.56 -9.96
C THR A 83 -12.03 -25.66 -10.72
N PRO A 84 -12.29 -25.96 -12.02
CA PRO A 84 -11.55 -27.01 -12.71
C PRO A 84 -10.15 -26.58 -13.16
N GLY A 85 -9.80 -25.32 -13.07
CA GLY A 85 -8.50 -24.79 -13.49
C GLY A 85 -8.56 -23.39 -14.08
N ILE A 86 -7.41 -22.94 -14.54
CA ILE A 86 -7.26 -21.62 -15.17
C ILE A 86 -7.26 -21.75 -16.68
N GLN A 87 -7.81 -20.73 -17.35
CA GLN A 87 -7.80 -20.62 -18.81
C GLN A 87 -7.10 -19.33 -19.23
N GLY A 88 -6.19 -19.44 -20.16
CA GLY A 88 -5.41 -18.33 -20.67
C GLY A 88 -5.30 -18.31 -22.20
N GLU A 89 -4.86 -17.18 -22.73
CA GLU A 89 -4.61 -16.93 -24.14
C GLU A 89 -3.20 -16.37 -24.31
N LEU A 90 -2.40 -17.03 -25.12
CA LEU A 90 -1.06 -16.60 -25.48
C LEU A 90 -1.11 -15.46 -26.51
N GLY A 91 -0.13 -14.57 -26.48
CA GLY A 91 -0.05 -13.44 -27.41
C GLY A 91 -0.87 -12.21 -26.99
N ARG A 92 -1.88 -12.35 -26.15
CA ARG A 92 -2.62 -11.23 -25.55
C ARG A 92 -1.94 -10.81 -24.25
N ILE A 93 -1.38 -9.60 -24.23
CA ILE A 93 -0.68 -9.08 -23.05
C ILE A 93 -1.64 -8.21 -22.24
N PRO A 94 -1.89 -8.54 -20.96
CA PRO A 94 -2.77 -7.74 -20.11
C PRO A 94 -2.07 -6.47 -19.66
N TYR A 95 -2.87 -5.50 -19.21
CA TYR A 95 -2.32 -4.32 -18.57
C TYR A 95 -1.66 -4.69 -17.23
N MET A 96 -0.54 -4.06 -16.95
CA MET A 96 0.16 -4.16 -15.67
C MET A 96 0.50 -2.77 -15.19
N ILE A 97 0.25 -2.48 -13.91
CA ILE A 97 0.49 -1.18 -13.29
C ILE A 97 2.00 -0.98 -13.09
N PRO A 98 2.61 0.05 -13.67
CA PRO A 98 3.99 0.41 -13.38
C PRO A 98 4.15 0.80 -11.91
N ILE A 99 5.23 0.32 -11.28
CA ILE A 99 5.55 0.62 -9.89
C ILE A 99 7.03 0.94 -9.73
N SER A 100 7.34 1.94 -8.91
CA SER A 100 8.73 2.30 -8.62
C SER A 100 8.92 2.73 -7.18
N ILE A 101 10.11 2.47 -6.64
CA ILE A 101 10.48 2.81 -5.28
C ILE A 101 11.84 3.50 -5.28
N ASN A 102 11.90 4.64 -4.61
CA ASN A 102 13.14 5.32 -4.27
C ASN A 102 13.33 5.27 -2.74
N SER A 103 14.56 5.03 -2.29
CA SER A 103 14.90 5.07 -0.89
C SER A 103 16.34 5.54 -0.70
N ASN A 104 16.58 6.35 0.34
CA ASN A 104 17.93 6.73 0.75
C ASN A 104 18.60 5.68 1.64
N ALA A 105 17.86 4.66 2.09
CA ALA A 105 18.34 3.63 3.00
C ALA A 105 18.90 2.40 2.25
N GLY A 106 20.11 2.51 1.71
CA GLY A 106 20.84 1.37 1.16
C GLY A 106 20.45 0.92 -0.26
N ILE A 107 19.46 1.53 -0.88
CA ILE A 107 19.09 1.29 -2.28
C ILE A 107 19.85 2.28 -3.16
N GLN A 108 20.80 1.77 -3.95
CA GLN A 108 21.60 2.63 -4.85
C GLN A 108 20.84 3.04 -6.12
N ASN A 109 19.96 2.16 -6.62
CA ASN A 109 19.12 2.40 -7.78
C ASN A 109 17.64 2.26 -7.41
N PRO A 110 16.74 3.00 -8.04
CA PRO A 110 15.31 2.79 -7.85
C PRO A 110 14.94 1.33 -8.15
N ILE A 111 14.14 0.73 -7.28
CA ILE A 111 13.50 -0.55 -7.56
C ILE A 111 12.30 -0.26 -8.46
N SER A 112 12.20 -0.97 -9.57
CA SER A 112 11.14 -0.75 -10.55
C SER A 112 10.55 -2.06 -11.06
N GLY A 113 9.31 -1.99 -11.55
CA GLY A 113 8.65 -3.14 -12.13
C GLY A 113 7.20 -2.83 -12.49
N LYS A 114 6.43 -3.90 -12.60
CA LYS A 114 5.00 -3.86 -12.89
C LYS A 114 4.27 -4.85 -11.99
N ILE A 115 3.08 -4.50 -11.55
CA ILE A 115 2.19 -5.39 -10.79
C ILE A 115 0.90 -5.63 -11.57
N ALA A 116 0.33 -6.82 -11.43
CA ALA A 116 -0.93 -7.18 -12.05
C ALA A 116 -2.06 -6.28 -11.53
N GLU A 117 -2.95 -5.85 -12.43
CA GLU A 117 -4.15 -5.11 -12.08
C GLU A 117 -5.24 -6.09 -11.64
N HIS A 118 -5.56 -6.09 -10.35
CA HIS A 118 -6.60 -6.95 -9.77
C HIS A 118 -7.12 -6.34 -8.47
N ARG A 119 -8.44 -6.21 -8.32
CA ARG A 119 -9.06 -5.52 -7.17
C ARG A 119 -8.53 -5.95 -5.80
N GLN A 120 -8.39 -7.25 -5.58
CA GLN A 120 -7.97 -7.80 -4.30
C GLN A 120 -6.45 -7.92 -4.15
N LEU A 121 -5.71 -8.13 -5.24
CA LEU A 121 -4.27 -8.40 -5.18
C LEU A 121 -3.42 -7.14 -5.31
N THR A 122 -3.84 -6.16 -6.10
CA THR A 122 -3.04 -4.95 -6.36
C THR A 122 -2.62 -4.23 -5.07
N PRO A 123 -3.50 -4.03 -4.05
CA PRO A 123 -3.09 -3.41 -2.78
C PRO A 123 -1.98 -4.19 -2.07
N SER A 124 -2.11 -5.53 -2.03
CA SER A 124 -1.10 -6.40 -1.42
C SER A 124 0.22 -6.41 -2.19
N MET A 125 0.16 -6.38 -3.53
CA MET A 125 1.37 -6.32 -4.36
C MET A 125 2.08 -4.98 -4.19
N ALA A 126 1.34 -3.87 -4.14
CA ALA A 126 1.90 -2.55 -3.85
C ALA A 126 2.60 -2.51 -2.48
N LEU A 127 1.96 -3.13 -1.45
CA LEU A 127 2.56 -3.26 -0.11
C LEU A 127 3.86 -4.07 -0.15
N VAL A 128 3.88 -5.23 -0.82
CA VAL A 128 5.08 -6.07 -0.92
C VAL A 128 6.21 -5.34 -1.64
N TYR A 129 5.91 -4.60 -2.70
CA TYR A 129 6.90 -3.75 -3.36
C TYR A 129 7.43 -2.68 -2.42
N ALA A 130 6.56 -1.92 -1.76
CA ALA A 130 6.96 -0.86 -0.85
C ALA A 130 7.80 -1.38 0.34
N ALA A 131 7.52 -2.60 0.82
CA ALA A 131 8.25 -3.24 1.90
C ALA A 131 9.73 -3.51 1.54
N GLN A 132 10.08 -3.68 0.26
CA GLN A 132 11.46 -3.87 -0.17
C GLN A 132 12.36 -2.71 0.26
N ALA A 133 11.86 -1.46 0.22
CA ALA A 133 12.62 -0.29 0.63
C ALA A 133 13.04 -0.33 2.11
N ILE A 134 12.22 -0.95 2.94
CA ILE A 134 12.42 -1.04 4.39
C ILE A 134 13.26 -2.27 4.74
N LEU A 135 12.97 -3.42 4.11
CA LEU A 135 13.65 -4.69 4.38
C LEU A 135 15.08 -4.73 3.85
N THR A 136 15.39 -3.95 2.82
CA THR A 136 16.75 -3.85 2.27
C THR A 136 17.62 -2.80 2.96
N SER A 137 17.08 -2.06 3.93
CA SER A 137 17.85 -1.11 4.73
C SER A 137 18.91 -1.83 5.55
N LYS A 138 20.18 -1.43 5.41
CA LYS A 138 21.31 -2.05 6.12
C LYS A 138 21.30 -1.84 7.63
N GLU A 139 20.67 -0.78 8.09
CA GLU A 139 20.67 -0.38 9.50
C GLU A 139 19.39 -0.78 10.24
N GLY A 140 18.41 -1.34 9.52
CA GLY A 140 17.09 -1.65 10.08
C GLY A 140 16.30 -0.38 10.48
N PRO A 141 15.02 -0.51 10.73
CA PRO A 141 14.18 0.63 11.11
C PRO A 141 14.27 1.00 12.59
N ASP A 142 14.88 0.17 13.45
CA ASP A 142 14.86 0.38 14.89
C ASP A 142 15.64 1.65 15.29
N GLY A 143 14.97 2.52 16.07
CA GLY A 143 15.54 3.80 16.51
C GLY A 143 15.62 4.87 15.44
N SER A 144 15.13 4.61 14.24
CA SER A 144 15.09 5.56 13.13
C SER A 144 13.70 6.17 12.92
N THR A 145 13.66 7.33 12.27
CA THR A 145 12.43 7.93 11.76
C THR A 145 12.35 7.69 10.27
N ILE A 146 11.21 7.17 9.82
CA ILE A 146 10.94 6.88 8.41
C ILE A 146 9.87 7.84 7.92
N GLN A 147 10.15 8.52 6.81
CA GLN A 147 9.18 9.32 6.07
C GLN A 147 8.90 8.60 4.75
N GLY A 148 7.64 8.27 4.52
CA GLY A 148 7.18 7.64 3.29
C GLY A 148 6.24 8.58 2.53
N SER A 149 6.37 8.62 1.22
CA SER A 149 5.39 9.22 0.34
C SER A 149 5.00 8.26 -0.78
N MET A 150 3.73 8.29 -1.14
CA MET A 150 3.18 7.58 -2.29
C MET A 150 2.53 8.58 -3.24
N LYS A 151 2.81 8.43 -4.54
CA LYS A 151 2.09 9.08 -5.63
C LYS A 151 1.38 8.00 -6.43
N LEU A 152 0.06 8.12 -6.53
CA LEU A 152 -0.79 7.23 -7.29
C LEU A 152 -1.41 8.01 -8.44
N SER A 153 -1.05 7.67 -9.67
CA SER A 153 -1.55 8.30 -10.88
C SER A 153 -2.72 7.48 -11.43
N LEU A 154 -3.76 8.13 -11.89
CA LEU A 154 -4.93 7.53 -12.54
C LEU A 154 -4.96 7.96 -14.00
N GLU A 155 -5.46 7.11 -14.92
CA GLU A 155 -5.47 7.41 -16.36
C GLU A 155 -6.29 8.68 -16.70
N ASP A 156 -7.43 8.86 -16.03
CA ASP A 156 -8.37 9.95 -16.32
C ASP A 156 -8.20 11.20 -15.44
N HIS A 157 -7.09 11.29 -14.68
CA HIS A 157 -6.83 12.40 -13.78
C HIS A 157 -5.44 12.99 -14.01
N GLU A 158 -5.39 14.31 -14.24
CA GLU A 158 -4.11 15.01 -14.48
C GLU A 158 -3.20 15.04 -13.24
N ALA A 159 -3.78 15.20 -12.06
CA ALA A 159 -3.04 15.29 -10.81
C ALA A 159 -3.02 13.93 -10.08
N PRO A 160 -1.84 13.43 -9.67
CA PRO A 160 -1.75 12.21 -8.88
C PRO A 160 -2.30 12.43 -7.47
N LEU A 161 -2.82 11.36 -6.87
CA LEU A 161 -3.09 11.33 -5.44
C LEU A 161 -1.76 11.22 -4.70
N GLU A 162 -1.51 12.15 -3.77
CA GLU A 162 -0.31 12.15 -2.96
C GLU A 162 -0.64 11.84 -1.49
N LEU A 163 0.07 10.88 -0.94
CA LEU A 163 -0.01 10.54 0.48
C LEU A 163 1.37 10.61 1.10
N LYS A 164 1.48 11.29 2.26
CA LYS A 164 2.71 11.35 3.05
C LYS A 164 2.45 10.81 4.43
N ARG A 165 3.37 10.00 4.95
CA ARG A 165 3.32 9.41 6.28
C ARG A 165 4.69 9.44 6.90
N SER A 166 4.73 9.47 8.23
CA SER A 166 5.97 9.29 8.99
C SER A 166 5.72 8.35 10.14
N GLY A 167 6.75 7.61 10.51
CA GLY A 167 6.69 6.67 11.60
C GLY A 167 8.07 6.45 12.21
N VAL A 168 8.12 5.82 13.37
CA VAL A 168 9.35 5.53 14.09
C VAL A 168 9.49 4.04 14.29
N GLY A 169 10.67 3.53 14.02
CA GLY A 169 11.01 2.13 14.18
C GLY A 169 10.23 1.21 13.25
N PHE A 170 10.31 -0.09 13.51
CA PHE A 170 9.66 -1.12 12.69
C PHE A 170 8.12 -0.97 12.68
N GLY A 171 7.52 -0.67 13.83
CA GLY A 171 6.06 -0.46 13.90
C GLY A 171 5.60 0.69 13.03
N GLY A 172 6.29 1.84 13.09
CA GLY A 172 5.98 2.98 12.24
C GLY A 172 6.18 2.70 10.75
N ALA A 173 7.16 1.89 10.38
CA ALA A 173 7.35 1.43 9.02
C ALA A 173 6.15 0.62 8.52
N ILE A 174 5.68 -0.33 9.32
CA ILE A 174 4.51 -1.16 9.03
C ILE A 174 3.25 -0.30 8.87
N ASP A 175 3.03 0.66 9.76
CA ASP A 175 1.86 1.57 9.68
C ASP A 175 1.86 2.40 8.38
N ILE A 176 3.04 2.85 7.93
CA ILE A 176 3.20 3.54 6.64
C ILE A 176 2.79 2.63 5.48
N LEU A 177 3.31 1.40 5.46
CA LEU A 177 3.04 0.43 4.39
C LEU A 177 1.54 0.09 4.29
N PHE A 178 0.90 -0.21 5.42
CA PHE A 178 -0.55 -0.49 5.44
C PHE A 178 -1.38 0.74 5.04
N SER A 179 -0.99 1.95 5.46
CA SER A 179 -1.68 3.17 5.03
C SER A 179 -1.64 3.37 3.52
N PHE A 180 -0.53 3.00 2.86
CA PHE A 180 -0.43 3.07 1.40
C PHE A 180 -1.29 2.01 0.71
N ALA A 181 -1.26 0.77 1.20
CA ALA A 181 -2.10 -0.31 0.67
C ALA A 181 -3.61 0.01 0.81
N GLU A 182 -4.01 0.61 1.95
CA GLU A 182 -5.38 1.05 2.19
C GLU A 182 -5.85 2.08 1.16
N VAL A 183 -5.01 3.05 0.81
CA VAL A 183 -5.38 4.05 -0.23
C VAL A 183 -5.50 3.39 -1.61
N VAL A 184 -4.62 2.46 -1.95
CA VAL A 184 -4.74 1.69 -3.20
C VAL A 184 -6.05 0.90 -3.21
N ASP A 185 -6.40 0.25 -2.09
CA ASP A 185 -7.65 -0.50 -1.94
C ASP A 185 -8.88 0.41 -2.06
N LEU A 186 -8.87 1.57 -1.40
CA LEU A 186 -9.95 2.55 -1.49
C LEU A 186 -10.17 3.06 -2.92
N VAL A 187 -9.10 3.30 -3.67
CA VAL A 187 -9.19 3.72 -5.07
C VAL A 187 -9.81 2.62 -5.92
N LEU A 188 -9.39 1.38 -5.74
CA LEU A 188 -9.87 0.24 -6.55
C LEU A 188 -11.27 -0.25 -6.15
N ASN A 189 -11.64 -0.15 -4.88
CA ASN A 189 -12.87 -0.75 -4.33
C ASN A 189 -13.87 0.26 -3.76
N GLY A 190 -13.49 1.53 -3.65
CA GLY A 190 -14.31 2.59 -3.04
C GLY A 190 -15.40 3.18 -3.94
N SER A 191 -15.36 2.94 -5.24
CA SER A 191 -16.36 3.44 -6.20
C SER A 191 -16.96 2.33 -7.05
N GLN A 192 -18.11 2.61 -7.67
CA GLN A 192 -18.73 1.69 -8.65
C GLN A 192 -17.96 1.70 -9.99
N GLU A 193 -17.37 2.83 -10.35
CA GLU A 193 -16.48 2.96 -11.49
C GLU A 193 -15.08 2.52 -11.07
N PHE A 194 -14.49 1.63 -11.84
CA PHE A 194 -13.14 1.09 -11.59
C PHE A 194 -12.10 2.00 -12.25
N PRO A 195 -11.47 2.92 -11.51
CA PRO A 195 -10.46 3.80 -12.09
C PRO A 195 -9.20 2.99 -12.38
N ARG A 196 -8.66 3.16 -13.58
CA ARG A 196 -7.40 2.51 -13.94
C ARG A 196 -6.22 3.26 -13.33
N ILE A 197 -5.38 2.53 -12.59
CA ILE A 197 -4.15 3.08 -12.01
C ILE A 197 -3.07 3.12 -13.10
N ALA A 198 -2.62 4.31 -13.49
CA ALA A 198 -1.57 4.51 -14.48
C ALA A 198 -0.16 4.29 -13.90
N GLY A 199 0.01 4.37 -12.60
CA GLY A 199 1.29 4.09 -11.95
C GLY A 199 1.30 4.40 -10.46
N ILE A 200 2.24 3.76 -9.75
CA ILE A 200 2.47 3.94 -8.31
C ILE A 200 3.94 4.25 -8.07
N GLN A 201 4.23 5.34 -7.36
CA GLN A 201 5.59 5.70 -6.99
C GLN A 201 5.69 5.84 -5.48
N PHE A 202 6.67 5.18 -4.88
CA PHE A 202 7.01 5.29 -3.48
C PHE A 202 8.35 6.00 -3.31
N ASN A 203 8.44 6.86 -2.30
CA ASN A 203 9.70 7.44 -1.87
C ASN A 203 9.81 7.31 -0.36
N PHE A 204 10.91 6.75 0.11
CA PHE A 204 11.22 6.58 1.52
C PHE A 204 12.49 7.32 1.89
N GLN A 205 12.44 8.03 3.00
CA GLN A 205 13.58 8.69 3.63
C GLN A 205 13.71 8.18 5.06
N THR A 206 14.88 7.68 5.41
CA THR A 206 15.18 7.20 6.75
C THR A 206 16.23 8.09 7.37
N GLU A 207 15.98 8.54 8.59
CA GLU A 207 16.92 9.25 9.45
C GLU A 207 17.26 8.40 10.66
N ASN A 208 18.57 8.19 10.92
CA ASN A 208 19.06 7.34 12.00
C ASN A 208 18.92 8.02 13.38
N ARG A 209 17.81 8.61 13.62
CA ARG A 209 17.40 9.14 14.92
C ARG A 209 15.90 9.12 15.05
N GLU A 210 15.44 8.88 16.24
CA GLU A 210 14.02 8.97 16.55
C GLU A 210 13.62 10.45 16.73
N MET A 211 12.75 10.94 15.85
CA MET A 211 12.24 12.32 15.91
C MET A 211 10.83 12.40 16.51
N SER A 212 10.31 11.30 17.06
CA SER A 212 9.00 11.31 17.72
C SER A 212 9.00 12.20 18.95
N GLN A 213 7.87 12.82 19.19
CA GLN A 213 7.62 13.65 20.36
C GLN A 213 6.33 13.19 21.03
N ILE A 214 6.33 13.15 22.36
CA ILE A 214 5.15 12.80 23.14
C ILE A 214 4.46 14.08 23.59
N LEU A 215 3.16 14.19 23.35
CA LEU A 215 2.34 15.28 23.87
C LEU A 215 2.35 15.22 25.39
N HIS A 216 2.82 16.30 26.02
CA HIS A 216 2.96 16.37 27.47
C HIS A 216 1.88 17.23 28.12
N SER A 217 1.62 18.43 27.59
CA SER A 217 0.61 19.32 28.13
C SER A 217 0.06 20.28 27.08
N LEU A 218 -1.15 20.73 27.32
CA LEU A 218 -1.85 21.75 26.54
C LEU A 218 -2.24 22.89 27.48
N ARG A 219 -2.07 24.13 27.01
CA ARG A 219 -2.51 25.32 27.75
C ARG A 219 -3.13 26.30 26.77
N LEU A 220 -4.34 26.75 27.07
CA LEU A 220 -5.02 27.84 26.39
C LEU A 220 -4.66 29.18 27.04
N SER A 221 -4.53 30.24 26.22
CA SER A 221 -4.32 31.60 26.69
C SER A 221 -5.53 32.12 27.49
N SER A 222 -6.74 31.70 27.10
CA SER A 222 -7.98 32.00 27.79
C SER A 222 -9.00 30.87 27.63
N ALA A 223 -9.77 30.60 28.68
CA ALA A 223 -10.91 29.69 28.63
C ALA A 223 -12.22 30.41 28.21
N ARG A 224 -12.21 31.74 28.15
CA ARG A 224 -13.33 32.54 27.70
C ARG A 224 -12.87 33.48 26.59
N ILE A 225 -13.49 33.34 25.42
CA ILE A 225 -13.09 34.00 24.19
C ILE A 225 -14.37 34.54 23.53
N GLN A 226 -14.27 35.68 22.88
CA GLN A 226 -15.43 36.22 22.14
C GLN A 226 -15.63 35.46 20.82
N PRO A 227 -16.88 35.28 20.37
CA PRO A 227 -17.15 34.59 19.10
C PRO A 227 -16.43 35.25 17.93
N GLY A 228 -15.72 34.44 17.13
CA GLY A 228 -14.93 34.89 15.98
C GLY A 228 -13.52 35.37 16.29
N GLU A 229 -13.10 35.35 17.56
CA GLU A 229 -11.70 35.61 17.94
C GLU A 229 -10.85 34.34 17.84
N SER A 230 -9.52 34.51 17.84
CA SER A 230 -8.55 33.42 17.91
C SER A 230 -8.13 33.15 19.35
N VAL A 231 -7.79 31.90 19.64
CA VAL A 231 -7.17 31.49 20.90
C VAL A 231 -5.73 31.04 20.66
N GLN A 232 -4.82 31.46 21.53
CA GLN A 232 -3.45 30.96 21.55
C GLN A 232 -3.41 29.65 22.33
N LEU A 233 -2.91 28.59 21.70
CA LEU A 233 -2.70 27.28 22.26
C LEU A 233 -1.20 27.03 22.40
N THR A 234 -0.73 26.84 23.62
CA THR A 234 0.63 26.38 23.89
C THR A 234 0.63 24.87 24.08
N ILE A 235 1.33 24.17 23.18
CA ILE A 235 1.49 22.72 23.19
C ILE A 235 2.90 22.43 23.68
N THR A 236 3.04 21.69 24.74
CA THR A 236 4.34 21.18 25.19
C THR A 236 4.48 19.73 24.77
N THR A 237 5.51 19.45 24.00
CA THR A 237 5.90 18.06 23.66
C THR A 237 7.22 17.74 24.33
N ARG A 238 7.53 16.45 24.45
CA ARG A 238 8.86 15.97 24.90
C ARG A 238 9.40 14.98 23.87
N ASP A 239 10.67 15.15 23.54
CA ASP A 239 11.42 14.16 22.79
C ASP A 239 11.80 12.95 23.67
N ARG A 240 12.41 11.93 23.07
CA ARG A 240 12.85 10.71 23.77
C ARG A 240 13.89 10.98 24.86
N SER A 241 14.65 12.07 24.79
CA SER A 241 15.60 12.50 25.82
C SER A 241 14.91 13.18 27.02
N GLY A 242 13.61 13.44 26.93
CA GLY A 242 12.80 14.16 27.91
C GLY A 242 12.87 15.68 27.76
N LYS A 243 13.58 16.21 26.74
CA LYS A 243 13.67 17.63 26.48
C LYS A 243 12.31 18.17 26.04
N ALA A 244 11.84 19.20 26.74
CA ALA A 244 10.59 19.88 26.41
C ALA A 244 10.76 20.80 25.19
N ILE A 245 9.78 20.75 24.29
CA ILE A 245 9.66 21.61 23.12
C ILE A 245 8.29 22.30 23.20
N LEU A 246 8.29 23.62 23.05
CA LEU A 246 7.08 24.43 23.07
C LEU A 246 6.67 24.77 21.64
N HIS A 247 5.39 24.59 21.35
CA HIS A 247 4.76 24.99 20.10
C HIS A 247 3.63 25.97 20.45
N GLU A 248 3.63 27.12 19.79
CA GLU A 248 2.55 28.09 19.92
C GLU A 248 1.74 28.10 18.64
N VAL A 249 0.46 27.87 18.77
CA VAL A 249 -0.48 27.77 17.63
C VAL A 249 -1.65 28.72 17.89
N GLU A 250 -1.92 29.58 16.94
CA GLU A 250 -3.13 30.40 16.93
C GLU A 250 -4.27 29.61 16.26
N VAL A 251 -5.35 29.40 16.99
CA VAL A 251 -6.52 28.68 16.53
C VAL A 251 -7.68 29.66 16.37
N PRO A 252 -8.09 29.98 15.11
CA PRO A 252 -9.28 30.78 14.89
C PRO A 252 -10.53 29.98 15.27
N LEU A 253 -11.41 30.61 16.06
CA LEU A 253 -12.70 30.00 16.42
C LEU A 253 -13.77 30.46 15.43
N PRO A 254 -14.68 29.58 15.01
CA PRO A 254 -15.80 29.96 14.17
C PRO A 254 -16.73 30.92 14.92
N PRO A 255 -17.43 31.80 14.21
CA PRO A 255 -18.49 32.62 14.81
C PRO A 255 -19.59 31.70 15.38
N ALA A 256 -20.01 32.00 16.61
CA ALA A 256 -21.05 31.23 17.28
C ALA A 256 -21.85 32.12 18.25
N PRO A 257 -23.07 31.74 18.64
CA PRO A 257 -23.84 32.47 19.67
C PRO A 257 -23.09 32.57 20.99
N ALA A 258 -23.30 33.65 21.73
CA ALA A 258 -22.73 33.82 23.07
C ALA A 258 -23.18 32.66 23.99
N GLY A 259 -22.22 32.08 24.72
CA GLY A 259 -22.45 30.92 25.59
C GLY A 259 -22.21 29.56 24.91
N SER A 260 -21.86 29.53 23.61
CA SER A 260 -21.40 28.29 22.96
C SER A 260 -20.11 27.78 23.57
N SER A 261 -19.93 26.47 23.59
CA SER A 261 -18.67 25.82 23.99
C SER A 261 -18.01 25.12 22.81
N PHE A 262 -16.69 25.22 22.72
CA PHE A 262 -15.88 24.51 21.74
C PHE A 262 -14.93 23.56 22.44
N THR A 263 -14.70 22.41 21.83
CA THR A 263 -13.66 21.47 22.28
C THR A 263 -12.53 21.48 21.26
N LEU A 264 -11.32 21.82 21.71
CA LEU A 264 -10.11 21.68 20.90
C LEU A 264 -9.49 20.31 21.17
N PHE A 265 -9.33 19.53 20.10
CA PHE A 265 -8.72 18.22 20.15
C PHE A 265 -7.32 18.29 19.54
N VAL A 266 -6.31 17.91 20.31
CA VAL A 266 -4.92 17.86 19.88
C VAL A 266 -4.41 16.45 20.09
N ALA A 267 -4.02 15.81 19.01
CA ALA A 267 -3.56 14.43 19.04
C ALA A 267 -2.62 14.14 17.86
N ASP A 268 -2.01 12.96 17.86
CA ASP A 268 -1.35 12.45 16.67
C ASP A 268 -2.35 12.07 15.57
N ALA A 269 -1.83 11.82 14.36
CA ALA A 269 -2.67 11.54 13.19
C ALA A 269 -3.51 10.25 13.34
N ASN A 270 -3.05 9.25 14.12
CA ASN A 270 -3.79 8.00 14.33
C ASN A 270 -4.97 8.21 15.28
N ALA A 271 -4.73 8.92 16.38
CA ALA A 271 -5.77 9.27 17.33
C ALA A 271 -6.82 10.21 16.71
N LEU A 272 -6.40 11.16 15.84
CA LEU A 272 -7.33 12.02 15.10
C LEU A 272 -8.21 11.20 14.15
N ARG A 273 -7.66 10.27 13.39
CA ARG A 273 -8.45 9.38 12.50
C ARG A 273 -9.47 8.55 13.27
N SER A 274 -9.06 8.01 14.41
CA SER A 274 -9.95 7.24 15.28
C SER A 274 -11.07 8.12 15.83
N TYR A 275 -10.77 9.36 16.21
CA TYR A 275 -11.74 10.32 16.70
C TYR A 275 -12.74 10.72 15.60
N ASP A 276 -12.27 10.99 14.38
CA ASP A 276 -13.12 11.32 13.23
C ASP A 276 -14.03 10.15 12.83
N GLY A 277 -13.54 8.92 12.91
CA GLY A 277 -14.34 7.71 12.69
C GLY A 277 -15.46 7.55 13.72
N ILE A 278 -15.18 7.82 14.99
CA ILE A 278 -16.19 7.82 16.06
C ILE A 278 -17.18 8.99 15.88
N ALA A 279 -16.66 10.17 15.55
CA ALA A 279 -17.46 11.38 15.38
C ALA A 279 -18.46 11.30 14.19
N LYS A 280 -18.07 10.63 13.10
CA LYS A 280 -18.96 10.39 11.95
C LYS A 280 -20.08 9.40 12.24
N ASN A 281 -19.86 8.49 13.19
CA ASN A 281 -20.84 7.46 13.58
C ASN A 281 -21.67 7.85 14.82
N ASP A 282 -21.52 9.06 15.35
CA ASP A 282 -22.31 9.56 16.49
C ASP A 282 -23.61 10.21 15.98
N PRO A 283 -24.78 9.55 16.16
CA PRO A 283 -26.07 10.08 15.69
C PRO A 283 -26.52 11.35 16.43
N SER A 284 -25.85 11.76 17.48
CA SER A 284 -26.19 12.96 18.26
C SER A 284 -25.50 14.24 17.77
N ARG A 285 -24.59 14.15 16.79
CA ARG A 285 -23.91 15.30 16.19
C ARG A 285 -24.70 15.82 14.98
N PRO A 286 -25.08 17.11 14.94
CA PRO A 286 -25.56 17.73 13.71
C PRO A 286 -24.43 17.78 12.68
N LEU A 287 -24.78 17.48 11.42
CA LEU A 287 -23.93 17.56 10.23
C LEU A 287 -23.35 18.96 10.03
#